data_9dc1b6f58fde7f4ce836857a8138fc0a
#
_entry.id   9dc1b6f58fde7f4ce836857a8138fc0a
#
_cell.length_a   1.000
_cell.length_b   1.000
_cell.length_c   1.000
_cell.angle_alpha   90.00
_cell.angle_beta   90.00
_cell.angle_gamma   90.00
#
_symmetry.space_group_name_H-M   'P 1'
#
loop_
_entity.id
_entity.type
_entity.pdbx_description
1 polymer ?
#
loop_
_entity_poly.entity_id
_entity_poly.type
_entity_poly.pdbx_seq_one_letter_code
_entity_poly.pdbx_strand_id
1 'polypeptide(L)'
;MNEIQLKYGCNPNQKPSRIYMADGSDLPVTVLNGKPGYINFLDAFNGWQLVKELKAATGLPAATSFKHVSPAGAAVGLPLTDTLAKIYWVDDLGELSPLACAYARARGADRMSSFGDFIALSDVCDADTARLIKREVSDGVIAPGYTDEAMELLMAKKKGNYNIIQIDENYVPAELETKQVYGVSFEQGRNELDINGDLLSNIVTENKDIPEEALIDLKISLITLKYTQSNSVCYVKGGQAIGIGAGQQSRIHCTRLAGQKADNWYLRQSPQVLSLQFVDGLGRANRDNAIDVYIGDEYEDVLREGEWQNIFKVKPPVFTREEKKAWLAGNTDVTLGSDAFFPFSDNIERAHKSGVKYIAQPGGSVRDDLVIECADKYNMVMVFTGIRLFHH
;
A
#
# COMPACT_ATOMS: atom_id res chain seq x y z
N MET A 1 19.04 14.37 -19.97
CA MET A 1 18.20 13.80 -21.06
C MET A 1 16.79 14.27 -20.86
N ASN A 2 16.22 15.01 -21.79
CA ASN A 2 14.90 15.64 -21.64
C ASN A 2 13.70 14.79 -22.08
N GLU A 3 13.92 13.63 -22.72
CA GLU A 3 12.87 12.68 -23.08
C GLU A 3 13.37 11.23 -23.15
N ILE A 4 12.44 10.28 -22.97
CA ILE A 4 12.64 8.85 -23.17
C ILE A 4 11.52 8.34 -24.09
N GLN A 5 11.89 7.72 -25.22
CA GLN A 5 10.97 7.03 -26.10
C GLN A 5 10.53 5.71 -25.48
N LEU A 6 9.24 5.44 -25.48
CA LEU A 6 8.66 4.24 -24.91
C LEU A 6 8.15 3.30 -26.00
N LYS A 7 8.07 2.02 -25.69
CA LYS A 7 7.60 1.00 -26.65
C LYS A 7 6.15 1.24 -27.09
N TYR A 8 5.30 1.66 -26.15
CA TYR A 8 3.88 2.04 -26.34
C TYR A 8 3.39 2.76 -25.07
N GLY A 9 2.21 3.35 -25.10
CA GLY A 9 1.55 3.99 -23.95
C GLY A 9 0.96 2.99 -22.97
N CYS A 10 -0.28 3.23 -22.49
CA CYS A 10 -0.95 2.26 -21.61
C CYS A 10 -1.20 0.91 -22.31
N ASN A 11 -1.44 0.92 -23.63
CA ASN A 11 -1.72 -0.28 -24.41
C ASN A 11 -0.81 -0.38 -25.65
N PRO A 12 -0.55 -1.61 -26.16
CA PRO A 12 0.34 -1.83 -27.30
C PRO A 12 -0.01 -1.07 -28.60
N ASN A 13 -1.28 -0.72 -28.79
CA ASN A 13 -1.77 0.04 -29.94
C ASN A 13 -1.59 1.57 -29.77
N GLN A 14 -1.26 2.05 -28.58
CA GLN A 14 -1.06 3.48 -28.30
C GLN A 14 0.38 3.89 -28.61
N LYS A 15 0.64 4.19 -29.87
CA LYS A 15 1.94 4.61 -30.40
C LYS A 15 1.78 5.86 -31.28
N PRO A 16 2.79 6.77 -31.30
CA PRO A 16 4.05 6.74 -30.53
C PRO A 16 3.83 7.00 -29.05
N SER A 17 4.85 6.73 -28.20
CA SER A 17 4.80 6.99 -26.78
C SER A 17 6.15 7.46 -26.26
N ARG A 18 6.14 8.44 -25.36
CA ARG A 18 7.33 8.98 -24.70
C ARG A 18 6.99 9.60 -23.34
N ILE A 19 7.99 9.75 -22.49
CA ILE A 19 7.97 10.70 -21.38
C ILE A 19 8.94 11.84 -21.68
N TYR A 20 8.62 13.06 -21.28
CA TYR A 20 9.46 14.23 -21.54
C TYR A 20 9.11 15.37 -20.59
N MET A 21 10.04 16.31 -20.42
CA MET A 21 9.80 17.56 -19.70
C MET A 21 9.24 18.61 -20.67
N ALA A 22 8.05 19.14 -20.34
CA ALA A 22 7.35 20.10 -21.20
C ALA A 22 8.12 21.43 -21.37
N ASP A 23 8.93 21.81 -20.39
CA ASP A 23 9.79 23.01 -20.41
C ASP A 23 11.15 22.76 -21.10
N GLY A 24 11.40 21.53 -21.56
CA GLY A 24 12.65 21.12 -22.21
C GLY A 24 13.83 20.87 -21.27
N SER A 25 13.63 20.94 -19.96
CA SER A 25 14.63 20.56 -18.96
C SER A 25 14.93 19.05 -19.00
N ASP A 26 15.97 18.63 -18.30
CA ASP A 26 16.25 17.20 -18.15
C ASP A 26 15.22 16.50 -17.26
N LEU A 27 14.94 15.24 -17.59
CA LEU A 27 14.09 14.38 -16.74
C LEU A 27 14.72 14.22 -15.34
N PRO A 28 13.92 14.24 -14.27
CA PRO A 28 14.43 14.07 -12.91
C PRO A 28 14.81 12.60 -12.60
N VAL A 29 14.90 11.74 -13.60
CA VAL A 29 15.21 10.32 -13.46
C VAL A 29 16.29 9.86 -14.44
N THR A 30 17.06 8.86 -14.02
CA THR A 30 17.96 8.09 -14.85
C THR A 30 17.56 6.62 -14.80
N VAL A 31 17.38 5.99 -15.94
CA VAL A 31 17.16 4.53 -16.03
C VAL A 31 18.53 3.87 -15.99
N LEU A 32 18.85 3.21 -14.85
CA LEU A 32 20.13 2.53 -14.66
C LEU A 32 20.14 1.15 -15.31
N ASN A 33 19.00 0.49 -15.39
CA ASN A 33 18.84 -0.82 -16.02
C ASN A 33 17.42 -1.05 -16.50
N GLY A 34 17.23 -1.91 -17.50
CA GLY A 34 15.92 -2.28 -18.03
C GLY A 34 15.36 -1.29 -19.04
N LYS A 35 14.08 -1.43 -19.32
CA LYS A 35 13.30 -0.56 -20.24
C LYS A 35 11.91 -0.36 -19.66
N PRO A 36 11.75 0.54 -18.68
CA PRO A 36 10.46 0.81 -18.07
C PRO A 36 9.42 1.27 -19.10
N GLY A 37 8.20 0.78 -18.98
CA GLY A 37 7.08 1.20 -19.82
C GLY A 37 6.33 2.40 -19.24
N TYR A 38 5.31 2.84 -19.95
CA TYR A 38 4.48 3.99 -19.61
C TYR A 38 3.88 3.87 -18.19
N ILE A 39 3.23 2.73 -17.89
CA ILE A 39 2.62 2.49 -16.57
C ILE A 39 3.69 2.39 -15.48
N ASN A 40 4.86 1.79 -15.79
CA ASN A 40 5.95 1.71 -14.81
C ASN A 40 6.41 3.11 -14.35
N PHE A 41 6.50 4.08 -15.27
CA PHE A 41 6.84 5.46 -14.89
C PHE A 41 5.74 6.15 -14.10
N LEU A 42 4.46 5.90 -14.41
CA LEU A 42 3.35 6.41 -13.60
C LEU A 42 3.43 5.87 -12.16
N ASP A 43 3.63 4.57 -12.01
CA ASP A 43 3.80 3.94 -10.70
C ASP A 43 5.04 4.46 -9.97
N ALA A 44 6.17 4.59 -10.68
CA ALA A 44 7.42 5.08 -10.13
C ALA A 44 7.30 6.51 -9.57
N PHE A 45 6.73 7.44 -10.34
CA PHE A 45 6.63 8.84 -9.94
C PHE A 45 5.59 9.05 -8.81
N ASN A 46 4.45 8.36 -8.85
CA ASN A 46 3.47 8.43 -7.77
C ASN A 46 4.02 7.77 -6.49
N GLY A 47 4.66 6.61 -6.63
CA GLY A 47 5.28 5.92 -5.51
C GLY A 47 6.41 6.74 -4.85
N TRP A 48 7.25 7.40 -5.66
CA TRP A 48 8.31 8.27 -5.14
C TRP A 48 7.76 9.42 -4.31
N GLN A 49 6.76 10.13 -4.79
CA GLN A 49 6.12 11.22 -4.05
C GLN A 49 5.58 10.73 -2.70
N LEU A 50 4.89 9.59 -2.71
CA LEU A 50 4.33 8.99 -1.50
C LEU A 50 5.43 8.69 -0.46
N VAL A 51 6.50 7.99 -0.83
CA VAL A 51 7.55 7.62 0.14
C VAL A 51 8.36 8.83 0.61
N LYS A 52 8.56 9.84 -0.23
CA LYS A 52 9.20 11.10 0.13
C LYS A 52 8.39 11.83 1.23
N GLU A 53 7.06 11.91 1.08
CA GLU A 53 6.19 12.51 2.10
C GLU A 53 6.13 11.67 3.38
N LEU A 54 6.04 10.34 3.28
CA LEU A 54 6.05 9.47 4.46
C LEU A 54 7.32 9.66 5.29
N LYS A 55 8.50 9.70 4.63
CA LYS A 55 9.76 9.96 5.31
C LYS A 55 9.78 11.34 5.97
N ALA A 56 9.34 12.38 5.28
CA ALA A 56 9.27 13.74 5.82
C ALA A 56 8.33 13.82 7.05
N ALA A 57 7.18 13.17 6.99
CA ALA A 57 6.17 13.21 8.05
C ALA A 57 6.50 12.38 9.29
N THR A 58 7.33 11.32 9.14
CA THR A 58 7.60 10.35 10.21
C THR A 58 9.05 10.31 10.67
N GLY A 59 9.98 10.83 9.86
CA GLY A 59 11.43 10.71 10.09
C GLY A 59 11.99 9.31 9.88
N LEU A 60 11.19 8.36 9.40
CA LEU A 60 11.57 6.96 9.19
C LEU A 60 11.74 6.66 7.69
N PRO A 61 12.64 5.74 7.31
CA PRO A 61 12.67 5.22 5.96
C PRO A 61 11.31 4.66 5.56
N ALA A 62 10.90 4.87 4.31
CA ALA A 62 9.59 4.47 3.82
C ALA A 62 9.70 3.71 2.50
N ALA A 63 8.75 2.83 2.26
CA ALA A 63 8.60 2.10 1.01
C ALA A 63 7.13 1.95 0.61
N THR A 64 6.89 1.80 -0.69
CA THR A 64 5.57 1.46 -1.21
C THR A 64 5.67 0.39 -2.29
N SER A 65 4.62 -0.42 -2.37
CA SER A 65 4.34 -1.35 -3.46
C SER A 65 3.22 -0.74 -4.29
N PHE A 66 3.53 -0.35 -5.53
CA PHE A 66 2.59 0.34 -6.43
C PHE A 66 2.16 -0.58 -7.56
N LYS A 67 0.89 -0.51 -7.94
CA LYS A 67 0.35 -1.24 -9.08
C LYS A 67 -0.89 -0.55 -9.64
N HIS A 68 -0.95 -0.41 -10.97
CA HIS A 68 -2.06 0.26 -11.66
C HIS A 68 -2.34 1.67 -11.10
N VAL A 69 -1.26 2.44 -10.90
CA VAL A 69 -1.28 3.84 -10.47
C VAL A 69 -1.97 4.04 -9.10
N SER A 70 -1.86 3.03 -8.23
CA SER A 70 -2.30 3.11 -6.83
C SER A 70 -1.41 2.25 -5.94
N PRO A 71 -1.19 2.61 -4.67
CA PRO A 71 -0.45 1.78 -3.75
C PRO A 71 -1.26 0.53 -3.39
N ALA A 72 -0.64 -0.65 -3.52
CA ALA A 72 -1.11 -1.88 -2.91
C ALA A 72 -0.73 -1.93 -1.42
N GLY A 73 0.34 -1.26 -1.04
CA GLY A 73 0.80 -1.09 0.32
C GLY A 73 1.80 0.06 0.45
N ALA A 74 1.88 0.63 1.64
CA ALA A 74 2.82 1.68 2.02
C ALA A 74 3.18 1.51 3.49
N ALA A 75 4.43 1.72 3.86
CA ALA A 75 4.90 1.51 5.23
C ALA A 75 6.17 2.29 5.54
N VAL A 76 6.43 2.45 6.83
CA VAL A 76 7.67 2.98 7.39
C VAL A 76 8.51 1.88 8.03
N GLY A 77 9.80 2.13 8.20
CA GLY A 77 10.82 1.16 8.59
C GLY A 77 10.84 0.83 10.09
N LEU A 78 9.75 0.25 10.59
CA LEU A 78 9.71 -0.31 11.94
C LEU A 78 10.12 -1.78 11.94
N PRO A 79 10.76 -2.28 13.02
CA PRO A 79 11.16 -3.69 13.14
C PRO A 79 9.98 -4.65 12.94
N LEU A 80 10.25 -5.81 12.34
CA LEU A 80 9.25 -6.86 12.19
C LEU A 80 9.18 -7.71 13.45
N THR A 81 7.98 -8.13 13.83
CA THR A 81 7.80 -9.25 14.77
C THR A 81 8.08 -10.58 14.06
N ASP A 82 8.36 -11.64 14.83
CA ASP A 82 8.56 -12.99 14.27
C ASP A 82 7.36 -13.44 13.41
N THR A 83 6.15 -13.10 13.83
CA THR A 83 4.92 -13.41 13.09
C THR A 83 4.88 -12.67 11.76
N LEU A 84 5.17 -11.36 11.75
CA LEU A 84 5.21 -10.58 10.51
C LEU A 84 6.32 -11.07 9.59
N ALA A 85 7.51 -11.38 10.12
CA ALA A 85 8.59 -11.94 9.31
C ALA A 85 8.17 -13.24 8.61
N LYS A 86 7.44 -14.12 9.31
CA LYS A 86 6.90 -15.38 8.73
C LYS A 86 5.88 -15.12 7.63
N ILE A 87 4.86 -14.31 7.88
CA ILE A 87 3.80 -14.06 6.88
C ILE A 87 4.29 -13.25 5.67
N TYR A 88 5.42 -12.53 5.82
CA TYR A 88 6.07 -11.79 4.73
C TYR A 88 7.17 -12.61 4.04
N TRP A 89 7.40 -13.85 4.46
CA TRP A 89 8.42 -14.76 3.91
C TRP A 89 9.84 -14.17 3.98
N VAL A 90 10.18 -13.53 5.09
CA VAL A 90 11.49 -12.91 5.33
C VAL A 90 12.16 -13.42 6.62
N ASP A 91 11.58 -14.39 7.30
CA ASP A 91 12.08 -14.97 8.54
C ASP A 91 13.41 -15.73 8.38
N ASP A 92 13.80 -16.04 7.15
CA ASP A 92 15.07 -16.68 6.81
C ASP A 92 16.19 -15.68 6.43
N LEU A 93 15.90 -14.36 6.42
CA LEU A 93 16.86 -13.33 6.00
C LEU A 93 17.68 -12.73 7.15
N GLY A 94 17.39 -13.10 8.39
CA GLY A 94 18.01 -12.53 9.58
C GLY A 94 17.50 -11.12 9.89
N GLU A 95 18.36 -10.30 10.51
CA GLU A 95 18.04 -8.91 10.81
C GLU A 95 18.00 -8.08 9.53
N LEU A 96 16.93 -7.34 9.33
CA LEU A 96 16.71 -6.50 8.16
C LEU A 96 17.00 -5.04 8.49
N SER A 97 17.55 -4.29 7.54
CA SER A 97 17.66 -2.84 7.64
C SER A 97 16.26 -2.18 7.78
N PRO A 98 16.19 -0.95 8.32
CA PRO A 98 14.91 -0.23 8.42
C PRO A 98 14.22 -0.07 7.06
N LEU A 99 14.97 0.18 5.98
CA LEU A 99 14.39 0.29 4.63
C LEU A 99 13.84 -1.05 4.13
N ALA A 100 14.55 -2.16 4.38
CA ALA A 100 14.07 -3.50 4.07
C ALA A 100 12.81 -3.86 4.88
N CYS A 101 12.74 -3.48 6.16
CA CYS A 101 11.54 -3.62 6.98
C CYS A 101 10.36 -2.81 6.40
N ALA A 102 10.59 -1.59 5.93
CA ALA A 102 9.56 -0.77 5.28
C ALA A 102 8.99 -1.49 4.04
N TYR A 103 9.85 -2.01 3.17
CA TYR A 103 9.38 -2.72 1.97
C TYR A 103 8.72 -4.05 2.30
N ALA A 104 9.25 -4.83 3.23
CA ALA A 104 8.60 -6.06 3.68
C ALA A 104 7.18 -5.81 4.18
N ARG A 105 6.96 -4.73 4.94
CA ARG A 105 5.64 -4.30 5.42
C ARG A 105 4.74 -3.80 4.29
N ALA A 106 5.25 -2.93 3.42
CA ALA A 106 4.48 -2.37 2.31
C ALA A 106 3.98 -3.46 1.35
N ARG A 107 4.86 -4.38 0.95
CA ARG A 107 4.49 -5.51 0.11
C ARG A 107 3.66 -6.55 0.85
N GLY A 108 4.02 -6.82 2.10
CA GLY A 108 3.46 -7.89 2.91
C GLY A 108 2.00 -7.71 3.29
N ALA A 109 1.52 -6.48 3.35
CA ALA A 109 0.15 -6.18 3.72
C ALA A 109 -0.88 -6.75 2.75
N ASP A 110 -0.60 -6.68 1.44
CA ASP A 110 -1.45 -7.25 0.38
C ASP A 110 -0.55 -7.95 -0.65
N ARG A 111 -0.14 -9.17 -0.34
CA ARG A 111 0.78 -9.94 -1.19
C ARG A 111 0.18 -10.31 -2.54
N MET A 112 -1.15 -10.42 -2.63
CA MET A 112 -1.85 -10.71 -3.88
C MET A 112 -1.78 -9.52 -4.84
N SER A 113 -2.12 -8.32 -4.38
CA SER A 113 -2.05 -7.10 -5.19
C SER A 113 -0.62 -6.68 -5.51
N SER A 114 0.35 -6.99 -4.64
CA SER A 114 1.76 -6.65 -4.81
C SER A 114 2.51 -7.56 -5.79
N PHE A 115 1.91 -8.62 -6.29
CA PHE A 115 2.51 -9.47 -7.32
C PHE A 115 2.68 -8.70 -8.63
N GLY A 116 3.93 -8.48 -9.04
CA GLY A 116 4.27 -7.65 -10.21
C GLY A 116 4.18 -6.14 -9.95
N ASP A 117 4.46 -5.70 -8.72
CA ASP A 117 4.48 -4.31 -8.31
C ASP A 117 5.62 -3.49 -8.92
N PHE A 118 5.50 -2.16 -8.80
CA PHE A 118 6.61 -1.23 -8.93
C PHE A 118 6.94 -0.65 -7.56
N ILE A 119 8.20 -0.73 -7.16
CA ILE A 119 8.65 -0.41 -5.80
C ILE A 119 9.17 1.03 -5.76
N ALA A 120 8.79 1.81 -4.76
CA ALA A 120 9.46 3.06 -4.45
C ALA A 120 10.07 3.03 -3.04
N LEU A 121 11.28 3.55 -2.93
CA LEU A 121 12.07 3.60 -1.69
C LEU A 121 12.47 5.05 -1.40
N SER A 122 12.30 5.49 -0.17
CA SER A 122 12.61 6.87 0.24
C SER A 122 14.11 7.16 0.41
N ASP A 123 14.93 6.10 0.48
CA ASP A 123 16.34 6.15 0.77
C ASP A 123 17.15 5.32 -0.24
N VAL A 124 18.48 5.46 -0.19
CA VAL A 124 19.39 4.64 -0.98
C VAL A 124 19.10 3.17 -0.71
N CYS A 125 18.81 2.42 -1.77
CA CYS A 125 18.55 0.98 -1.69
C CYS A 125 19.81 0.25 -1.22
N ASP A 126 19.73 -0.37 -0.05
CA ASP A 126 20.80 -1.16 0.54
C ASP A 126 20.73 -2.63 0.11
N ALA A 127 21.73 -3.41 0.50
CA ALA A 127 21.83 -4.82 0.16
C ALA A 127 20.69 -5.66 0.73
N ASP A 128 20.24 -5.38 1.96
CA ASP A 128 19.14 -6.14 2.58
C ASP A 128 17.84 -5.94 1.82
N THR A 129 17.54 -4.68 1.47
CA THR A 129 16.37 -4.35 0.64
C THR A 129 16.45 -5.01 -0.73
N ALA A 130 17.62 -4.98 -1.37
CA ALA A 130 17.84 -5.62 -2.66
C ALA A 130 17.70 -7.15 -2.61
N ARG A 131 18.18 -7.81 -1.53
CA ARG A 131 17.98 -9.26 -1.31
C ARG A 131 16.49 -9.62 -1.22
N LEU A 132 15.71 -8.80 -0.53
CA LEU A 132 14.26 -8.97 -0.44
C LEU A 132 13.61 -8.80 -1.81
N ILE A 133 13.91 -7.71 -2.53
CA ILE A 133 13.40 -7.43 -3.87
C ILE A 133 13.75 -8.56 -4.85
N LYS A 134 14.97 -9.08 -4.79
CA LYS A 134 15.48 -10.13 -5.70
C LYS A 134 14.60 -11.37 -5.67
N ARG A 135 14.06 -11.74 -4.53
CA ARG A 135 13.26 -12.96 -4.34
C ARG A 135 11.77 -12.81 -4.65
N GLU A 136 11.28 -11.59 -4.87
CA GLU A 136 9.88 -11.29 -5.14
C GLU A 136 9.63 -11.02 -6.63
N VAL A 137 8.38 -11.24 -7.08
CA VAL A 137 7.97 -10.86 -8.44
C VAL A 137 7.56 -9.40 -8.44
N SER A 138 8.39 -8.56 -9.07
CA SER A 138 8.16 -7.13 -9.24
C SER A 138 8.62 -6.65 -10.60
N ASP A 139 8.13 -5.50 -11.06
CA ASP A 139 8.46 -4.95 -12.39
C ASP A 139 9.65 -4.02 -12.36
N GLY A 140 9.87 -3.33 -11.26
CA GLY A 140 10.99 -2.41 -11.13
C GLY A 140 11.02 -1.72 -9.78
N VAL A 141 12.03 -0.88 -9.61
CA VAL A 141 12.26 -0.09 -8.39
C VAL A 141 12.75 1.31 -8.74
N ILE A 142 12.29 2.31 -7.98
CA ILE A 142 12.79 3.69 -7.98
C ILE A 142 13.32 4.04 -6.60
N ALA A 143 14.51 4.64 -6.55
CA ALA A 143 15.15 5.10 -5.33
C ALA A 143 16.08 6.28 -5.63
N PRO A 144 16.49 7.10 -4.65
CA PRO A 144 17.46 8.18 -4.85
C PRO A 144 18.88 7.67 -5.17
N GLY A 145 19.16 6.40 -4.85
CA GLY A 145 20.44 5.75 -5.15
C GLY A 145 20.41 4.28 -4.80
N TYR A 146 21.52 3.62 -5.06
CA TYR A 146 21.71 2.18 -4.82
C TYR A 146 23.15 1.95 -4.36
N THR A 147 23.36 1.09 -3.37
CA THR A 147 24.71 0.62 -3.06
C THR A 147 25.23 -0.30 -4.17
N ASP A 148 26.55 -0.46 -4.28
CA ASP A 148 27.13 -1.33 -5.32
C ASP A 148 26.60 -2.77 -5.19
N GLU A 149 26.50 -3.31 -3.97
CA GLU A 149 25.96 -4.64 -3.73
C GLU A 149 24.46 -4.73 -4.12
N ALA A 150 23.66 -3.70 -3.81
CA ALA A 150 22.27 -3.65 -4.22
C ALA A 150 22.12 -3.64 -5.75
N MET A 151 22.94 -2.86 -6.44
CA MET A 151 22.96 -2.83 -7.91
C MET A 151 23.28 -4.20 -8.51
N GLU A 152 24.31 -4.88 -7.99
CA GLU A 152 24.68 -6.23 -8.46
C GLU A 152 23.52 -7.22 -8.30
N LEU A 153 22.87 -7.22 -7.13
CA LEU A 153 21.73 -8.09 -6.84
C LEU A 153 20.53 -7.82 -7.74
N LEU A 154 20.20 -6.56 -7.99
CA LEU A 154 19.04 -6.15 -8.78
C LEU A 154 19.29 -6.33 -10.28
N MET A 155 20.47 -6.05 -10.79
CA MET A 155 20.82 -6.25 -12.19
C MET A 155 20.78 -7.71 -12.62
N ALA A 156 21.05 -8.65 -11.70
CA ALA A 156 20.93 -10.08 -11.98
C ALA A 156 19.47 -10.58 -12.10
N LYS A 157 18.49 -9.76 -11.67
CA LYS A 157 17.08 -10.10 -11.70
C LYS A 157 16.52 -10.03 -13.13
N LYS A 158 15.48 -10.85 -13.45
CA LYS A 158 14.83 -10.92 -14.77
C LYS A 158 15.85 -11.12 -15.92
N LYS A 159 16.86 -11.95 -15.70
CA LYS A 159 17.93 -12.20 -16.70
C LYS A 159 18.62 -10.90 -17.18
N GLY A 160 18.82 -9.96 -16.27
CA GLY A 160 19.47 -8.67 -16.57
C GLY A 160 18.52 -7.57 -17.08
N ASN A 161 17.20 -7.78 -17.10
CA ASN A 161 16.23 -6.82 -17.64
C ASN A 161 15.33 -6.20 -16.56
N TYR A 162 15.69 -6.27 -15.28
CA TYR A 162 14.93 -5.66 -14.22
C TYR A 162 14.99 -4.13 -14.31
N ASN A 163 13.86 -3.44 -14.14
CA ASN A 163 13.82 -1.99 -14.24
C ASN A 163 14.38 -1.35 -12.97
N ILE A 164 15.46 -0.58 -13.09
CA ILE A 164 16.08 0.16 -12.00
C ILE A 164 16.13 1.63 -12.39
N ILE A 165 15.44 2.47 -11.63
CA ILE A 165 15.34 3.91 -11.87
C ILE A 165 15.95 4.65 -10.69
N GLN A 166 16.84 5.61 -10.97
CA GLN A 166 17.34 6.57 -10.00
C GLN A 166 16.60 7.88 -10.17
N ILE A 167 16.09 8.44 -9.06
CA ILE A 167 15.44 9.75 -9.02
C ILE A 167 16.40 10.80 -8.44
N ASP A 168 16.34 12.01 -8.96
CA ASP A 168 16.94 13.17 -8.29
C ASP A 168 16.04 13.58 -7.12
N GLU A 169 16.47 13.29 -5.89
CA GLU A 169 15.70 13.58 -4.67
C GLU A 169 15.48 15.08 -4.43
N ASN A 170 16.33 15.94 -5.04
CA ASN A 170 16.24 17.39 -4.92
C ASN A 170 15.32 18.03 -5.95
N TYR A 171 14.84 17.25 -6.93
CA TYR A 171 13.92 17.77 -7.93
C TYR A 171 12.62 18.23 -7.28
N VAL A 172 12.18 19.43 -7.65
CA VAL A 172 10.89 20.02 -7.25
C VAL A 172 10.06 20.23 -8.51
N PRO A 173 8.89 19.56 -8.63
CA PRO A 173 7.98 19.77 -9.76
C PRO A 173 7.45 21.21 -9.80
N ALA A 174 6.96 21.64 -10.97
CA ALA A 174 6.27 22.93 -11.12
C ALA A 174 5.04 23.02 -10.19
N GLU A 175 4.66 24.24 -9.81
CA GLU A 175 3.49 24.51 -8.97
C GLU A 175 2.17 24.07 -9.62
N LEU A 176 2.12 24.14 -10.96
CA LEU A 176 0.96 23.75 -11.75
C LEU A 176 1.19 22.39 -12.42
N GLU A 177 0.17 21.56 -12.38
CA GLU A 177 0.12 20.31 -13.10
C GLU A 177 -1.00 20.33 -14.15
N THR A 178 -0.77 19.68 -15.28
CA THR A 178 -1.70 19.64 -16.40
C THR A 178 -2.05 18.20 -16.79
N LYS A 179 -3.32 17.99 -17.17
CA LYS A 179 -3.84 16.74 -17.70
C LYS A 179 -4.68 17.01 -18.93
N GLN A 180 -4.57 16.15 -19.95
CA GLN A 180 -5.38 16.26 -21.16
C GLN A 180 -6.44 15.16 -21.23
N VAL A 181 -7.69 15.54 -21.50
CA VAL A 181 -8.79 14.63 -21.78
C VAL A 181 -9.53 15.14 -23.00
N TYR A 182 -9.66 14.31 -24.00
CA TYR A 182 -10.34 14.65 -25.28
C TYR A 182 -9.80 15.93 -25.94
N GLY A 183 -8.47 16.18 -25.84
CA GLY A 183 -7.82 17.37 -26.36
C GLY A 183 -7.99 18.63 -25.52
N VAL A 184 -8.80 18.60 -24.44
CA VAL A 184 -8.95 19.70 -23.49
C VAL A 184 -7.90 19.55 -22.40
N SER A 185 -7.13 20.61 -22.15
CA SER A 185 -6.17 20.67 -21.06
C SER A 185 -6.86 21.13 -19.77
N PHE A 186 -6.64 20.39 -18.71
CA PHE A 186 -7.00 20.74 -17.34
C PHE A 186 -5.72 21.16 -16.62
N GLU A 187 -5.76 22.25 -15.89
CA GLU A 187 -4.64 22.79 -15.12
C GLU A 187 -5.09 23.06 -13.70
N GLN A 188 -4.28 22.68 -12.73
CA GLN A 188 -4.53 22.89 -11.31
C GLN A 188 -3.23 23.06 -10.55
N GLY A 189 -3.30 23.66 -9.36
CA GLY A 189 -2.19 23.63 -8.41
C GLY A 189 -1.90 22.19 -7.97
N ARG A 190 -0.63 21.84 -7.86
CA ARG A 190 -0.20 20.57 -7.31
C ARG A 190 -0.65 20.43 -5.85
N ASN A 191 -1.03 19.22 -5.44
CA ASN A 191 -1.44 18.96 -4.06
C ASN A 191 -0.22 18.94 -3.12
N GLU A 192 0.13 20.11 -2.59
CA GLU A 192 1.25 20.30 -1.65
C GLU A 192 0.81 20.29 -0.18
N LEU A 193 -0.42 19.86 0.10
CA LEU A 193 -0.93 19.78 1.47
C LEU A 193 0.00 18.94 2.35
N ASP A 194 0.53 19.57 3.40
CA ASP A 194 1.30 18.91 4.44
C ASP A 194 0.36 18.20 5.43
N ILE A 195 0.53 16.89 5.56
CA ILE A 195 -0.21 16.07 6.53
C ILE A 195 0.50 16.11 7.87
N ASN A 196 0.25 17.14 8.64
CA ASN A 196 0.88 17.40 9.94
C ASN A 196 -0.09 17.28 11.12
N GLY A 197 0.42 17.56 12.34
CA GLY A 197 -0.37 17.48 13.57
C GLY A 197 -1.54 18.46 13.65
N ASP A 198 -1.41 19.64 13.04
CA ASP A 198 -2.48 20.67 13.06
C ASP A 198 -3.70 20.17 12.29
N LEU A 199 -3.49 19.50 11.16
CA LEU A 199 -4.56 18.87 10.37
C LEU A 199 -5.33 17.80 11.17
N LEU A 200 -4.68 17.16 12.14
CA LEU A 200 -5.23 16.11 12.98
C LEU A 200 -5.73 16.59 14.35
N SER A 201 -5.82 17.89 14.57
CA SER A 201 -6.18 18.49 15.88
C SER A 201 -7.69 18.55 16.16
N ASN A 202 -8.53 18.57 15.11
CA ASN A 202 -9.98 18.74 15.26
C ASN A 202 -10.69 17.40 15.54
N ILE A 203 -10.64 16.94 16.79
CA ILE A 203 -11.31 15.72 17.23
C ILE A 203 -12.78 16.03 17.55
N VAL A 204 -13.70 15.35 16.86
CA VAL A 204 -15.15 15.61 16.91
C VAL A 204 -15.93 14.64 17.80
N THR A 205 -15.37 13.46 18.13
CA THR A 205 -15.98 12.44 19.01
C THR A 205 -15.84 12.80 20.49
N GLU A 206 -16.58 12.11 21.39
CA GLU A 206 -16.45 12.24 22.85
C GLU A 206 -15.06 11.83 23.35
N ASN A 207 -14.57 10.66 22.91
CA ASN A 207 -13.20 10.24 23.17
C ASN A 207 -12.21 11.11 22.40
N LYS A 208 -11.24 11.69 23.12
CA LYS A 208 -10.22 12.62 22.57
C LYS A 208 -8.81 12.06 22.62
N ASP A 209 -8.62 10.84 23.10
CA ASP A 209 -7.31 10.26 23.36
C ASP A 209 -6.75 9.59 22.09
N ILE A 210 -5.72 10.19 21.51
CA ILE A 210 -4.97 9.64 20.37
C ILE A 210 -3.52 9.47 20.80
N PRO A 211 -3.04 8.23 20.99
CA PRO A 211 -1.63 7.98 21.26
C PRO A 211 -0.75 8.31 20.07
N GLU A 212 0.54 8.54 20.31
CA GLU A 212 1.49 8.95 19.29
C GLU A 212 1.58 7.97 18.12
N GLU A 213 1.55 6.67 18.40
CA GLU A 213 1.56 5.64 17.37
C GLU A 213 0.34 5.75 16.44
N ALA A 214 -0.82 6.06 16.99
CA ALA A 214 -2.03 6.25 16.18
C ALA A 214 -1.98 7.55 15.36
N LEU A 215 -1.33 8.61 15.87
CA LEU A 215 -1.10 9.83 15.08
C LEU A 215 -0.18 9.55 13.88
N ILE A 216 0.86 8.75 14.06
CA ILE A 216 1.74 8.30 12.97
C ILE A 216 0.93 7.50 11.95
N ASP A 217 0.12 6.54 12.40
CA ASP A 217 -0.72 5.72 11.53
C ASP A 217 -1.77 6.56 10.79
N LEU A 218 -2.36 7.58 11.41
CA LEU A 218 -3.26 8.54 10.74
C LEU A 218 -2.55 9.30 9.62
N LYS A 219 -1.32 9.79 9.87
CA LYS A 219 -0.51 10.44 8.82
C LYS A 219 -0.22 9.50 7.67
N ILE A 220 0.20 8.26 7.96
CA ILE A 220 0.45 7.24 6.93
C ILE A 220 -0.81 7.00 6.10
N SER A 221 -1.98 6.88 6.73
CA SER A 221 -3.23 6.65 6.02
C SER A 221 -3.56 7.79 5.05
N LEU A 222 -3.48 9.04 5.49
CA LEU A 222 -3.83 10.21 4.69
C LEU A 222 -2.81 10.47 3.56
N ILE A 223 -1.49 10.33 3.83
CA ILE A 223 -0.45 10.45 2.81
C ILE A 223 -0.63 9.36 1.74
N THR A 224 -0.93 8.13 2.15
CA THR A 224 -1.22 7.03 1.20
C THR A 224 -2.39 7.39 0.30
N LEU A 225 -3.45 8.00 0.84
CA LEU A 225 -4.65 8.38 0.08
C LEU A 225 -4.41 9.53 -0.90
N LYS A 226 -3.45 10.42 -0.65
CA LYS A 226 -3.06 11.47 -1.62
C LYS A 226 -2.64 10.89 -2.98
N TYR A 227 -2.15 9.64 -2.99
CA TYR A 227 -1.64 8.95 -4.18
C TYR A 227 -2.46 7.72 -4.56
N THR A 228 -3.68 7.60 -4.02
CA THR A 228 -4.59 6.49 -4.30
C THR A 228 -5.78 6.97 -5.11
N GLN A 229 -6.10 6.29 -6.21
CA GLN A 229 -7.25 6.61 -7.05
C GLN A 229 -8.55 6.62 -6.25
N SER A 230 -9.29 7.72 -6.33
CA SER A 230 -10.54 7.93 -5.57
C SER A 230 -11.72 7.13 -6.15
N ASN A 231 -12.76 6.82 -5.34
CA ASN A 231 -12.78 6.94 -3.89
C ASN A 231 -11.76 6.00 -3.26
N SER A 232 -11.12 6.45 -2.20
CA SER A 232 -10.14 5.63 -1.51
C SER A 232 -10.26 5.67 0.01
N VAL A 233 -9.93 4.54 0.64
CA VAL A 233 -9.93 4.34 2.09
C VAL A 233 -8.71 3.49 2.44
N CYS A 234 -8.03 3.83 3.53
CA CYS A 234 -6.81 3.15 3.96
C CYS A 234 -6.88 2.78 5.44
N TYR A 235 -6.77 1.48 5.73
CA TYR A 235 -6.59 0.95 7.09
C TYR A 235 -5.10 0.83 7.38
N VAL A 236 -4.68 1.30 8.54
CA VAL A 236 -3.26 1.32 8.95
C VAL A 236 -3.11 0.74 10.35
N LYS A 237 -2.05 -0.01 10.57
CA LYS A 237 -1.67 -0.49 11.91
C LYS A 237 -0.17 -0.68 12.01
N GLY A 238 0.42 -0.13 13.07
CA GLY A 238 1.83 -0.33 13.39
C GLY A 238 2.78 0.14 12.29
N GLY A 239 2.53 1.31 11.72
CA GLY A 239 3.41 1.92 10.72
C GLY A 239 3.24 1.40 9.29
N GLN A 240 2.17 0.68 8.99
CA GLN A 240 1.91 0.14 7.65
C GLN A 240 0.44 0.17 7.26
N ALA A 241 0.15 0.47 6.00
CA ALA A 241 -1.16 0.22 5.41
C ALA A 241 -1.42 -1.29 5.38
N ILE A 242 -2.53 -1.73 5.97
CA ILE A 242 -2.94 -3.13 6.05
C ILE A 242 -4.11 -3.47 5.11
N GLY A 243 -4.78 -2.44 4.59
CA GLY A 243 -5.84 -2.60 3.59
C GLY A 243 -6.13 -1.28 2.91
N ILE A 244 -5.98 -1.24 1.59
CA ILE A 244 -6.27 -0.07 0.76
C ILE A 244 -7.37 -0.42 -0.23
N GLY A 245 -8.44 0.36 -0.22
CA GLY A 245 -9.47 0.37 -1.25
C GLY A 245 -9.25 1.55 -2.18
N ALA A 246 -9.25 1.31 -3.47
CA ALA A 246 -8.98 2.32 -4.49
C ALA A 246 -10.01 2.27 -5.63
N GLY A 247 -10.29 3.42 -6.24
CA GLY A 247 -11.06 3.52 -7.47
C GLY A 247 -12.53 3.10 -7.37
N GLN A 248 -13.13 3.12 -6.18
CA GLN A 248 -14.51 2.70 -5.99
C GLN A 248 -15.48 3.88 -6.16
N GLN A 249 -16.59 3.64 -6.85
CA GLN A 249 -17.63 4.66 -7.05
C GLN A 249 -18.48 4.92 -5.81
N SER A 250 -18.59 3.94 -4.89
CA SER A 250 -19.31 4.05 -3.63
C SER A 250 -18.36 4.03 -2.44
N ARG A 251 -18.52 4.97 -1.51
CA ARG A 251 -17.71 5.04 -0.28
C ARG A 251 -17.80 3.75 0.53
N ILE A 252 -19.00 3.21 0.73
CA ILE A 252 -19.17 1.97 1.50
C ILE A 252 -18.51 0.75 0.82
N HIS A 253 -18.55 0.66 -0.51
CA HIS A 253 -17.85 -0.43 -1.21
C HIS A 253 -16.34 -0.30 -1.04
N CYS A 254 -15.81 0.93 -1.05
CA CYS A 254 -14.42 1.20 -0.79
C CYS A 254 -14.01 0.78 0.64
N THR A 255 -14.81 1.17 1.64
CA THR A 255 -14.58 0.81 3.05
C THR A 255 -14.64 -0.71 3.27
N ARG A 256 -15.57 -1.41 2.59
CA ARG A 256 -15.67 -2.88 2.64
C ARG A 256 -14.46 -3.55 2.02
N LEU A 257 -14.04 -3.12 0.84
CA LEU A 257 -12.88 -3.68 0.14
C LEU A 257 -11.60 -3.51 0.95
N ALA A 258 -11.33 -2.29 1.42
CA ALA A 258 -10.17 -2.00 2.25
C ALA A 258 -10.20 -2.79 3.56
N GLY A 259 -11.36 -2.88 4.21
CA GLY A 259 -11.55 -3.63 5.44
C GLY A 259 -11.37 -5.14 5.24
N GLN A 260 -11.82 -5.71 4.12
CA GLN A 260 -11.58 -7.12 3.80
C GLN A 260 -10.08 -7.41 3.64
N LYS A 261 -9.33 -6.53 2.98
CA LYS A 261 -7.87 -6.67 2.88
C LYS A 261 -7.19 -6.59 4.25
N ALA A 262 -7.62 -5.67 5.11
CA ALA A 262 -7.13 -5.55 6.47
C ALA A 262 -7.44 -6.81 7.31
N ASP A 263 -8.64 -7.37 7.17
CA ASP A 263 -9.04 -8.61 7.82
C ASP A 263 -8.17 -9.79 7.34
N ASN A 264 -7.93 -9.89 6.03
CA ASN A 264 -7.08 -10.93 5.44
C ASN A 264 -5.63 -10.84 5.96
N TRP A 265 -5.08 -9.62 6.08
CA TRP A 265 -3.76 -9.41 6.68
C TRP A 265 -3.68 -9.95 8.11
N TYR A 266 -4.73 -9.74 8.92
CA TYR A 266 -4.76 -10.23 10.30
C TYR A 266 -5.02 -11.74 10.38
N LEU A 267 -5.89 -12.28 9.51
CA LEU A 267 -6.16 -13.72 9.42
C LEU A 267 -4.90 -14.52 9.03
N ARG A 268 -4.02 -13.96 8.20
CA ARG A 268 -2.74 -14.58 7.83
C ARG A 268 -1.82 -14.82 9.03
N GLN A 269 -2.01 -14.10 10.14
CA GLN A 269 -1.24 -14.23 11.38
C GLN A 269 -1.82 -15.29 12.33
N SER A 270 -2.95 -15.89 12.00
CA SER A 270 -3.61 -16.89 12.84
C SER A 270 -2.81 -18.19 12.95
N PRO A 271 -2.92 -18.92 14.08
CA PRO A 271 -2.31 -20.24 14.21
C PRO A 271 -2.71 -21.20 13.09
N GLN A 272 -3.96 -21.12 12.60
CA GLN A 272 -4.45 -21.94 11.49
C GLN A 272 -3.64 -21.73 10.22
N VAL A 273 -3.33 -20.47 9.87
CA VAL A 273 -2.54 -20.16 8.68
C VAL A 273 -1.06 -20.44 8.90
N LEU A 274 -0.51 -20.08 10.07
CA LEU A 274 0.91 -20.31 10.39
C LEU A 274 1.28 -21.80 10.47
N SER A 275 0.31 -22.69 10.70
CA SER A 275 0.51 -24.14 10.75
C SER A 275 0.37 -24.84 9.40
N LEU A 276 0.02 -24.14 8.32
CA LEU A 276 -0.12 -24.72 6.99
C LEU A 276 1.22 -25.32 6.51
N GLN A 277 1.18 -26.59 6.09
CA GLN A 277 2.33 -27.31 5.58
C GLN A 277 2.21 -27.46 4.07
N PHE A 278 2.99 -26.69 3.34
CA PHE A 278 2.98 -26.74 1.87
C PHE A 278 3.87 -27.87 1.35
N VAL A 279 3.50 -28.42 0.19
CA VAL A 279 4.33 -29.40 -0.53
C VAL A 279 5.69 -28.79 -0.90
N ASP A 280 6.71 -29.63 -0.98
CA ASP A 280 8.06 -29.19 -1.31
C ASP A 280 8.09 -28.60 -2.74
N GLY A 281 8.83 -27.52 -2.91
CA GLY A 281 8.96 -26.83 -4.20
C GLY A 281 7.81 -25.89 -4.56
N LEU A 282 6.73 -25.78 -3.77
CA LEU A 282 5.68 -24.80 -4.00
C LEU A 282 6.22 -23.39 -3.77
N GLY A 283 6.24 -22.59 -4.84
CA GLY A 283 6.76 -21.22 -4.80
C GLY A 283 5.93 -20.28 -3.93
N ARG A 284 6.53 -19.19 -3.45
CA ARG A 284 5.87 -18.20 -2.57
C ARG A 284 4.56 -17.66 -3.13
N ALA A 285 4.53 -17.28 -4.41
CA ALA A 285 3.31 -16.76 -5.04
C ALA A 285 2.15 -17.76 -4.99
N ASN A 286 2.43 -19.06 -5.21
CA ASN A 286 1.42 -20.12 -5.11
C ASN A 286 0.98 -20.36 -3.66
N ARG A 287 1.91 -20.24 -2.70
CA ARG A 287 1.56 -20.30 -1.28
C ARG A 287 0.68 -19.15 -0.86
N ASP A 288 1.01 -17.93 -1.30
CA ASP A 288 0.19 -16.72 -1.05
C ASP A 288 -1.21 -16.87 -1.61
N ASN A 289 -1.33 -17.37 -2.86
CA ASN A 289 -2.63 -17.64 -3.47
C ASN A 289 -3.42 -18.71 -2.71
N ALA A 290 -2.77 -19.81 -2.31
CA ALA A 290 -3.42 -20.85 -1.54
C ALA A 290 -3.92 -20.36 -0.17
N ILE A 291 -3.14 -19.50 0.51
CA ILE A 291 -3.56 -18.87 1.77
C ILE A 291 -4.75 -17.95 1.53
N ASP A 292 -4.71 -17.10 0.49
CA ASP A 292 -5.80 -16.18 0.17
C ASP A 292 -7.13 -16.92 -0.05
N VAL A 293 -7.11 -17.99 -0.85
CA VAL A 293 -8.29 -18.86 -1.06
C VAL A 293 -8.70 -19.57 0.23
N TYR A 294 -7.74 -20.12 1.00
CA TYR A 294 -8.02 -20.85 2.25
C TYR A 294 -8.71 -19.99 3.31
N ILE A 295 -8.32 -18.71 3.44
CA ILE A 295 -8.96 -17.77 4.37
C ILE A 295 -10.23 -17.14 3.79
N GLY A 296 -10.47 -17.26 2.49
CA GLY A 296 -11.65 -16.76 1.79
C GLY A 296 -12.89 -17.61 1.98
N ASP A 297 -13.93 -17.27 1.25
CA ASP A 297 -15.20 -18.03 1.24
C ASP A 297 -15.13 -19.21 0.24
N GLU A 298 -14.23 -19.15 -0.75
CA GLU A 298 -14.00 -20.19 -1.75
C GLU A 298 -12.94 -21.24 -1.30
N TYR A 299 -12.74 -21.44 -0.01
CA TYR A 299 -11.73 -22.35 0.55
C TYR A 299 -11.84 -23.78 0.03
N GLU A 300 -13.00 -24.22 -0.43
CA GLU A 300 -13.20 -25.54 -1.03
C GLU A 300 -12.33 -25.74 -2.27
N ASP A 301 -11.99 -24.69 -3.01
CA ASP A 301 -11.16 -24.77 -4.20
C ASP A 301 -9.74 -25.28 -3.92
N VAL A 302 -9.24 -25.06 -2.72
CA VAL A 302 -7.92 -25.57 -2.28
C VAL A 302 -8.03 -26.77 -1.31
N LEU A 303 -9.23 -27.06 -0.78
CA LEU A 303 -9.42 -28.17 0.17
C LEU A 303 -10.15 -29.38 -0.42
N ARG A 304 -10.71 -29.30 -1.64
CA ARG A 304 -11.39 -30.43 -2.28
C ARG A 304 -10.41 -31.55 -2.62
N GLU A 305 -10.94 -32.75 -2.71
CA GLU A 305 -10.17 -33.95 -3.04
C GLU A 305 -9.58 -33.84 -4.46
N GLY A 306 -8.30 -34.18 -4.61
CA GLY A 306 -7.55 -34.04 -5.85
C GLY A 306 -6.81 -32.71 -6.01
N GLU A 307 -7.16 -31.67 -5.22
CA GLU A 307 -6.52 -30.35 -5.25
C GLU A 307 -5.61 -30.12 -4.05
N TRP A 308 -6.09 -30.40 -2.82
CA TRP A 308 -5.30 -30.13 -1.62
C TRP A 308 -3.94 -30.86 -1.61
N GLN A 309 -3.87 -32.07 -2.21
CA GLN A 309 -2.63 -32.86 -2.30
C GLN A 309 -1.54 -32.15 -3.12
N ASN A 310 -1.92 -31.29 -4.04
CA ASN A 310 -0.98 -30.51 -4.86
C ASN A 310 -0.44 -29.28 -4.12
N ILE A 311 -1.05 -28.90 -3.00
CA ILE A 311 -0.77 -27.67 -2.27
C ILE A 311 -0.21 -27.96 -0.88
N PHE A 312 -0.83 -28.89 -0.14
CA PHE A 312 -0.52 -29.16 1.27
C PHE A 312 0.02 -30.58 1.46
N LYS A 313 0.98 -30.74 2.37
CA LYS A 313 1.47 -32.07 2.82
C LYS A 313 0.42 -32.83 3.63
N VAL A 314 -0.38 -32.09 4.39
CA VAL A 314 -1.50 -32.57 5.20
C VAL A 314 -2.69 -31.69 4.93
N LYS A 315 -3.86 -32.29 4.68
CA LYS A 315 -5.09 -31.55 4.47
C LYS A 315 -5.41 -30.69 5.69
N PRO A 316 -5.39 -29.35 5.60
CA PRO A 316 -5.74 -28.53 6.74
C PRO A 316 -7.24 -28.60 7.02
N PRO A 317 -7.68 -28.40 8.28
CA PRO A 317 -9.09 -28.24 8.60
C PRO A 317 -9.63 -26.96 7.95
N VAL A 318 -10.95 -26.89 7.77
CA VAL A 318 -11.61 -25.64 7.34
C VAL A 318 -11.43 -24.58 8.41
N PHE A 319 -11.00 -23.40 8.01
CA PHE A 319 -10.99 -22.22 8.89
C PHE A 319 -12.39 -21.63 8.91
N THR A 320 -13.18 -22.01 9.90
CA THR A 320 -14.60 -21.68 9.97
C THR A 320 -14.86 -20.19 10.16
N ARG A 321 -16.05 -19.75 9.81
CA ARG A 321 -16.45 -18.34 9.97
C ARG A 321 -16.42 -17.89 11.43
N GLU A 322 -16.79 -18.77 12.35
CA GLU A 322 -16.75 -18.53 13.80
C GLU A 322 -15.33 -18.36 14.30
N GLU A 323 -14.39 -19.20 13.87
CA GLU A 323 -12.98 -19.10 14.22
C GLU A 323 -12.36 -17.83 13.65
N LYS A 324 -12.64 -17.50 12.37
CA LYS A 324 -12.20 -16.23 11.75
C LYS A 324 -12.69 -15.02 12.54
N LYS A 325 -13.98 -15.00 12.90
CA LYS A 325 -14.59 -13.93 13.69
C LYS A 325 -13.95 -13.81 15.07
N ALA A 326 -13.70 -14.93 15.75
CA ALA A 326 -13.04 -14.94 17.05
C ALA A 326 -11.61 -14.40 16.97
N TRP A 327 -10.84 -14.77 15.93
CA TRP A 327 -9.50 -14.25 15.71
C TRP A 327 -9.50 -12.75 15.39
N LEU A 328 -10.38 -12.30 14.48
CA LEU A 328 -10.51 -10.90 14.10
C LEU A 328 -10.89 -9.98 15.27
N ALA A 329 -11.61 -10.48 16.26
CA ALA A 329 -11.94 -9.73 17.48
C ALA A 329 -10.69 -9.32 18.29
N GLY A 330 -9.56 -9.98 18.09
CA GLY A 330 -8.27 -9.62 18.69
C GLY A 330 -7.53 -8.48 17.94
N ASN A 331 -8.00 -8.09 16.76
CA ASN A 331 -7.43 -6.95 16.05
C ASN A 331 -8.05 -5.65 16.58
N THR A 332 -7.28 -4.86 17.29
CA THR A 332 -7.71 -3.61 17.93
C THR A 332 -6.79 -2.46 17.55
N ASP A 333 -7.20 -1.25 17.88
CA ASP A 333 -6.40 -0.02 17.72
C ASP A 333 -5.96 0.22 16.25
N VAL A 334 -6.77 -0.22 15.30
CA VAL A 334 -6.58 0.04 13.87
C VAL A 334 -6.96 1.46 13.56
N THR A 335 -6.21 2.08 12.65
CA THR A 335 -6.45 3.43 12.16
C THR A 335 -7.10 3.39 10.78
N LEU A 336 -7.99 4.33 10.50
CA LEU A 336 -8.68 4.47 9.22
C LEU A 336 -8.59 5.90 8.70
N GLY A 337 -8.09 6.08 7.47
CA GLY A 337 -8.20 7.30 6.71
C GLY A 337 -9.21 7.18 5.57
N SER A 338 -9.88 8.29 5.25
CA SER A 338 -10.78 8.39 4.09
C SER A 338 -10.47 9.68 3.30
N ASP A 339 -10.39 9.58 1.97
CA ASP A 339 -10.10 10.72 1.09
C ASP A 339 -11.26 11.70 0.95
N ALA A 340 -12.47 11.34 1.41
CA ALA A 340 -13.64 12.21 1.52
C ALA A 340 -14.53 11.80 2.72
N PHE A 341 -15.57 12.58 2.99
CA PHE A 341 -16.47 12.33 4.11
C PHE A 341 -17.21 10.99 4.00
N PHE A 342 -17.56 10.41 5.14
CA PHE A 342 -18.47 9.28 5.22
C PHE A 342 -19.91 9.75 5.14
N PRO A 343 -20.68 9.33 4.12
CA PRO A 343 -22.06 9.79 3.95
C PRO A 343 -23.04 9.13 4.92
N PHE A 344 -22.70 7.96 5.48
CA PHE A 344 -23.56 7.16 6.35
C PHE A 344 -22.73 6.42 7.41
N SER A 345 -23.38 6.09 8.53
CA SER A 345 -22.77 5.38 9.65
C SER A 345 -22.40 3.92 9.37
N ASP A 346 -22.91 3.31 8.28
CA ASP A 346 -22.55 1.96 7.86
C ASP A 346 -21.05 1.79 7.57
N ASN A 347 -20.37 2.89 7.19
CA ASN A 347 -18.91 2.92 7.05
C ASN A 347 -18.22 2.71 8.41
N ILE A 348 -18.73 3.33 9.48
CA ILE A 348 -18.19 3.20 10.84
C ILE A 348 -18.49 1.80 11.38
N GLU A 349 -19.70 1.29 11.16
CA GLU A 349 -20.06 -0.10 11.51
C GLU A 349 -19.13 -1.12 10.83
N ARG A 350 -18.77 -0.88 9.55
CA ARG A 350 -17.81 -1.74 8.83
C ARG A 350 -16.41 -1.61 9.41
N ALA A 351 -15.97 -0.39 9.69
CA ALA A 351 -14.65 -0.12 10.27
C ALA A 351 -14.48 -0.78 11.63
N HIS A 352 -15.51 -0.71 12.48
CA HIS A 352 -15.52 -1.36 13.79
C HIS A 352 -15.23 -2.86 13.71
N LYS A 353 -15.79 -3.56 12.73
CA LYS A 353 -15.59 -5.01 12.54
C LYS A 353 -14.14 -5.39 12.23
N SER A 354 -13.34 -4.47 11.73
CA SER A 354 -11.91 -4.63 11.47
C SER A 354 -11.01 -4.04 12.57
N GLY A 355 -11.57 -3.72 13.74
CA GLY A 355 -10.83 -3.25 14.90
C GLY A 355 -10.44 -1.77 14.86
N VAL A 356 -11.06 -0.96 14.01
CA VAL A 356 -10.77 0.48 13.93
C VAL A 356 -11.17 1.18 15.22
N LYS A 357 -10.26 2.03 15.70
CA LYS A 357 -10.46 2.91 16.84
C LYS A 357 -10.19 4.37 16.51
N TYR A 358 -9.32 4.66 15.57
CA TYR A 358 -8.92 6.01 15.20
C TYR A 358 -9.28 6.28 13.73
N ILE A 359 -9.95 7.40 13.47
CA ILE A 359 -10.47 7.74 12.14
C ILE A 359 -10.07 9.17 11.78
N ALA A 360 -9.60 9.38 10.54
CA ALA A 360 -9.46 10.70 9.94
C ALA A 360 -10.25 10.78 8.64
N GLN A 361 -11.10 11.81 8.52
CA GLN A 361 -11.90 12.11 7.34
C GLN A 361 -12.18 13.61 7.26
N PRO A 362 -12.55 14.16 6.09
CA PRO A 362 -12.78 15.60 5.98
C PRO A 362 -13.94 16.17 6.82
N GLY A 363 -15.01 15.40 7.03
CA GLY A 363 -16.29 15.94 7.48
C GLY A 363 -17.00 16.72 6.36
N GLY A 364 -18.09 17.39 6.69
CA GLY A 364 -18.89 18.21 5.76
C GLY A 364 -20.06 17.47 5.12
N SER A 365 -20.42 16.29 5.61
CA SER A 365 -21.67 15.59 5.26
C SER A 365 -22.83 16.20 6.04
N VAL A 366 -24.00 16.25 5.43
CA VAL A 366 -25.26 16.60 6.13
C VAL A 366 -25.65 15.61 7.22
N ARG A 367 -24.95 14.50 7.33
CA ARG A 367 -25.16 13.41 8.31
C ARG A 367 -23.95 13.17 9.20
N ASP A 368 -23.09 14.17 9.35
CA ASP A 368 -21.92 14.06 10.22
C ASP A 368 -22.29 13.73 11.68
N ASP A 369 -23.40 14.26 12.16
CA ASP A 369 -23.97 13.96 13.48
C ASP A 369 -24.18 12.44 13.70
N LEU A 370 -24.82 11.75 12.76
CA LEU A 370 -25.05 10.31 12.82
C LEU A 370 -23.75 9.48 12.71
N VAL A 371 -22.80 9.99 11.95
CA VAL A 371 -21.48 9.35 11.79
C VAL A 371 -20.67 9.47 13.08
N ILE A 372 -20.69 10.65 13.73
CA ILE A 372 -20.03 10.90 15.02
C ILE A 372 -20.70 10.06 16.12
N GLU A 373 -22.03 10.07 16.21
CA GLU A 373 -22.80 9.25 17.19
C GLU A 373 -22.44 7.76 17.06
N CYS A 374 -22.31 7.25 15.84
CA CYS A 374 -21.88 5.87 15.62
C CYS A 374 -20.44 5.60 16.08
N ALA A 375 -19.54 6.54 15.88
CA ALA A 375 -18.16 6.44 16.39
C ALA A 375 -18.10 6.47 17.92
N ASP A 376 -18.88 7.35 18.56
CA ASP A 376 -19.00 7.45 20.02
C ASP A 376 -19.56 6.17 20.64
N LYS A 377 -20.56 5.55 20.01
CA LYS A 377 -21.12 4.23 20.40
C LYS A 377 -20.03 3.16 20.60
N TYR A 378 -18.97 3.22 19.80
CA TYR A 378 -17.85 2.28 19.84
C TYR A 378 -16.60 2.85 20.54
N ASN A 379 -16.73 3.99 21.23
CA ASN A 379 -15.62 4.68 21.87
C ASN A 379 -14.42 4.94 20.94
N MET A 380 -14.72 5.22 19.67
CA MET A 380 -13.72 5.60 18.67
C MET A 380 -13.33 7.07 18.82
N VAL A 381 -12.18 7.41 18.26
CA VAL A 381 -11.72 8.79 18.11
C VAL A 381 -11.79 9.17 16.63
N MET A 382 -12.51 10.25 16.31
CA MET A 382 -12.64 10.74 14.95
C MET A 382 -12.12 12.17 14.82
N VAL A 383 -11.27 12.37 13.82
CA VAL A 383 -10.72 13.68 13.44
C VAL A 383 -11.38 14.13 12.15
N PHE A 384 -11.83 15.39 12.10
CA PHE A 384 -12.22 16.07 10.86
C PHE A 384 -11.06 16.92 10.35
N THR A 385 -10.50 16.51 9.21
CA THR A 385 -9.39 17.24 8.57
C THR A 385 -9.85 18.51 7.83
N GLY A 386 -11.13 18.60 7.48
CA GLY A 386 -11.67 19.71 6.68
C GLY A 386 -11.23 19.69 5.21
N ILE A 387 -10.41 18.74 4.79
CA ILE A 387 -9.81 18.73 3.45
C ILE A 387 -10.02 17.37 2.78
N ARG A 388 -10.52 17.41 1.54
CA ARG A 388 -10.69 16.28 0.65
C ARG A 388 -9.35 15.97 -0.07
N LEU A 389 -9.03 14.67 -0.21
CA LEU A 389 -7.78 14.19 -0.80
C LEU A 389 -8.02 13.42 -2.12
N PHE A 390 -8.96 13.86 -2.96
CA PHE A 390 -9.22 13.18 -4.23
C PHE A 390 -7.99 13.17 -5.14
N HIS A 391 -7.77 12.01 -5.74
CA HIS A 391 -6.71 11.76 -6.73
C HIS A 391 -7.33 11.07 -7.95
N HIS A 392 -7.15 11.68 -9.13
CA HIS A 392 -7.73 11.21 -10.41
C HIS A 392 -6.72 11.25 -11.54
#